data_5d6c25e645824f0406d6439cfe077603
#
_entry.id   5d6c25e645824f0406d6439cfe077603
#
_cell.length_a   1.000
_cell.length_b   1.000
_cell.length_c   1.000
_cell.angle_alpha   90.00
_cell.angle_beta   90.00
_cell.angle_gamma   90.00
#
_symmetry.space_group_name_H-M   'P 1'
#
loop_
_entity.id
_entity.type
_entity.pdbx_description
1 polymer ?
#
loop_
_entity_poly.entity_id
_entity_poly.type
_entity_poly.pdbx_seq_one_letter_code
_entity_poly.pdbx_strand_id
1 'polypeptide(L)'
;NIDGRLITIPFIDFGFNRNYALQAARDMASHLLLLDADMKLVVKPTFDKSSLTDKVYTINQGNSGFSYSNTRIVRTDIPVTCVGSTHEYYSIGDSSAGTINIKDLWIEDIGDGGCKSDKFHRDIAFLVEDVRKDPKNARAQFYLANSYRDTQQWEKAINHYNKRIELGGWE
;
A
#
# COMPACT_ATOMS: atom_id res chain seq x y z
N ASN A 1 -6.04 10.22 25.27
CA ASN A 1 -4.60 10.25 24.89
C ASN A 1 -4.21 8.86 24.44
N ILE A 2 -3.57 8.76 23.29
CA ILE A 2 -2.93 7.53 22.81
C ILE A 2 -1.45 7.70 23.13
N ASP A 3 -0.86 6.78 23.88
CA ASP A 3 0.59 6.74 24.04
C ASP A 3 1.21 6.44 22.67
N GLY A 4 2.05 7.34 22.20
CA GLY A 4 2.60 7.23 20.87
C GLY A 4 3.95 7.92 20.72
N ARG A 5 4.65 7.58 19.65
CA ARG A 5 5.90 8.20 19.24
C ARG A 5 5.73 8.86 17.88
N LEU A 6 5.96 10.16 17.82
CA LEU A 6 6.05 10.87 16.54
C LEU A 6 7.47 10.73 15.98
N ILE A 7 7.57 10.25 14.74
CA ILE A 7 8.83 10.17 13.99
C ILE A 7 8.69 11.01 12.73
N THR A 8 9.57 11.98 12.56
CA THR A 8 9.60 12.85 11.38
C THR A 8 10.82 12.51 10.55
N ILE A 9 10.60 12.16 9.28
CA ILE A 9 11.66 11.91 8.30
C ILE A 9 11.32 12.63 6.98
N PRO A 10 12.31 12.94 6.13
CA PRO A 10 12.03 13.40 4.79
C PRO A 10 11.16 12.39 4.02
N PHE A 11 10.22 12.91 3.24
CA PHE A 11 9.48 12.08 2.30
C PHE A 11 10.36 11.78 1.08
N ILE A 12 10.63 10.52 0.83
CA ILE A 12 11.37 10.03 -0.35
C ILE A 12 10.39 9.49 -1.38
N ASP A 13 9.67 8.43 -1.03
CA ASP A 13 8.55 7.85 -1.74
C ASP A 13 7.69 7.04 -0.76
N PHE A 14 6.53 6.56 -1.21
CA PHE A 14 5.61 5.85 -0.32
C PHE A 14 6.20 4.54 0.21
N GLY A 15 6.85 3.74 -0.67
CA GLY A 15 7.45 2.48 -0.24
C GLY A 15 8.56 2.67 0.79
N PHE A 16 9.46 3.62 0.56
CA PHE A 16 10.54 3.95 1.49
C PHE A 16 9.98 4.38 2.86
N ASN A 17 9.06 5.35 2.87
CA ASN A 17 8.53 5.88 4.12
C ASN A 17 7.70 4.84 4.90
N ARG A 18 6.95 3.97 4.21
CA ARG A 18 6.22 2.87 4.85
C ARG A 18 7.18 1.80 5.40
N ASN A 19 8.24 1.46 4.69
CA ASN A 19 9.26 0.54 5.20
C ASN A 19 9.96 1.09 6.45
N TYR A 20 10.24 2.39 6.47
CA TYR A 20 10.78 3.04 7.65
C TYR A 20 9.81 2.95 8.85
N ALA A 21 8.52 3.20 8.62
CA ALA A 21 7.50 3.08 9.66
C ALA A 21 7.37 1.63 10.19
N LEU A 22 7.37 0.63 9.29
CA LEU A 22 7.38 -0.78 9.67
C LEU A 22 8.58 -1.12 10.56
N GLN A 23 9.77 -0.68 10.17
CA GLN A 23 10.99 -0.94 10.92
C GLN A 23 10.96 -0.26 12.31
N ALA A 24 10.50 1.00 12.36
CA ALA A 24 10.42 1.76 13.60
C ALA A 24 9.43 1.18 14.62
N ALA A 25 8.39 0.46 14.15
CA ALA A 25 7.35 -0.13 14.98
C ALA A 25 7.58 -1.62 15.30
N ARG A 26 8.55 -2.27 14.67
CA ARG A 26 8.72 -3.74 14.70
C ARG A 26 8.77 -4.35 16.09
N ASP A 27 9.46 -3.72 17.02
CA ASP A 27 9.67 -4.24 18.38
C ASP A 27 8.63 -3.71 19.39
N MET A 28 7.62 -2.97 18.92
CA MET A 28 6.63 -2.33 19.80
C MET A 28 5.42 -3.21 20.13
N ALA A 29 5.10 -4.17 19.27
CA ALA A 29 3.94 -5.05 19.44
C ALA A 29 4.12 -6.36 18.68
N SER A 30 3.30 -7.37 18.95
CA SER A 30 3.28 -8.62 18.19
C SER A 30 2.69 -8.45 16.78
N HIS A 31 1.77 -7.51 16.61
CA HIS A 31 1.12 -7.18 15.34
C HIS A 31 1.10 -5.67 15.13
N LEU A 32 1.26 -5.26 13.88
CA LEU A 32 1.15 -3.86 13.46
C LEU A 32 -0.13 -3.67 12.65
N LEU A 33 -0.91 -2.65 12.99
CA LEU A 33 -1.99 -2.13 12.16
C LEU A 33 -1.43 -1.03 11.26
N LEU A 34 -1.59 -1.21 9.95
CA LEU A 34 -1.10 -0.32 8.91
C LEU A 34 -2.22 0.62 8.49
N LEU A 35 -2.20 1.84 9.00
CA LEU A 35 -3.26 2.84 8.80
C LEU A 35 -2.67 4.14 8.24
N ASP A 36 -3.26 4.67 7.19
CA ASP A 36 -2.90 5.97 6.64
C ASP A 36 -3.58 7.10 7.43
N ALA A 37 -3.02 8.31 7.40
CA ALA A 37 -3.50 9.44 8.22
C ALA A 37 -4.91 9.92 7.83
N ASP A 38 -5.34 9.64 6.59
CA ASP A 38 -6.68 9.95 6.06
C ASP A 38 -7.66 8.77 6.12
N MET A 39 -7.36 7.80 6.98
CA MET A 39 -8.18 6.62 7.22
C MET A 39 -8.70 6.58 8.65
N LYS A 40 -9.92 6.10 8.82
CA LYS A 40 -10.55 5.89 10.12
C LYS A 40 -10.83 4.43 10.34
N LEU A 41 -10.26 3.87 11.42
CA LEU A 41 -10.58 2.52 11.85
C LEU A 41 -11.92 2.49 12.57
N VAL A 42 -12.83 1.65 12.10
CA VAL A 42 -14.09 1.32 12.74
C VAL A 42 -13.98 -0.07 13.34
N VAL A 43 -14.21 -0.16 14.65
CA VAL A 43 -14.07 -1.40 15.42
C VAL A 43 -15.44 -1.80 15.93
N LYS A 44 -15.90 -3.02 15.61
CA LYS A 44 -17.14 -3.56 16.19
C LYS A 44 -16.92 -3.98 17.64
N PRO A 45 -17.96 -3.92 18.48
CA PRO A 45 -17.87 -4.36 19.87
C PRO A 45 -17.46 -5.83 20.05
N THR A 46 -17.64 -6.66 19.02
CA THR A 46 -17.29 -8.09 19.00
C THR A 46 -15.80 -8.34 18.73
N PHE A 47 -15.04 -7.31 18.34
CA PHE A 47 -13.62 -7.49 18.05
C PHE A 47 -12.80 -7.74 19.31
N ASP A 48 -12.10 -8.87 19.32
CA ASP A 48 -11.14 -9.22 20.36
C ASP A 48 -9.72 -9.26 19.80
N LYS A 49 -8.84 -8.41 20.34
CA LYS A 49 -7.42 -8.39 19.96
C LYS A 49 -6.69 -9.70 20.25
N SER A 50 -7.14 -10.47 21.24
CA SER A 50 -6.53 -11.76 21.58
C SER A 50 -6.74 -12.83 20.51
N SER A 51 -7.70 -12.63 19.60
CA SER A 51 -7.93 -13.48 18.44
C SER A 51 -6.90 -13.34 17.32
N LEU A 52 -6.02 -12.34 17.40
CA LEU A 52 -4.95 -12.13 16.42
C LEU A 52 -3.79 -13.12 16.67
N THR A 53 -3.91 -14.31 16.11
CA THR A 53 -2.93 -15.41 16.24
C THR A 53 -2.15 -15.67 14.94
N ASP A 54 -2.70 -15.27 13.80
CA ASP A 54 -2.13 -15.50 12.47
C ASP A 54 -1.13 -14.42 12.07
N LYS A 55 -0.45 -14.66 10.96
CA LYS A 55 0.66 -13.82 10.49
C LYS A 55 0.18 -12.57 9.74
N VAL A 56 -0.91 -12.70 8.97
CA VAL A 56 -1.38 -11.65 8.06
C VAL A 56 -2.90 -11.57 8.08
N TYR A 57 -3.41 -10.36 8.20
CA TYR A 57 -4.85 -10.12 8.10
C TYR A 57 -5.15 -9.02 7.11
N THR A 58 -6.23 -9.21 6.36
CA THR A 58 -6.84 -8.17 5.56
C THR A 58 -8.02 -7.56 6.30
N ILE A 59 -8.24 -6.27 6.04
CA ILE A 59 -9.41 -5.53 6.48
C ILE A 59 -10.10 -4.98 5.24
N ASN A 60 -11.43 -5.04 5.21
CA ASN A 60 -12.19 -4.37 4.19
C ASN A 60 -12.10 -2.85 4.41
N GLN A 61 -11.84 -2.12 3.34
CA GLN A 61 -11.74 -0.67 3.37
C GLN A 61 -12.46 -0.03 2.19
N GLY A 62 -12.79 1.24 2.33
CA GLY A 62 -13.45 2.00 1.26
C GLY A 62 -14.35 3.09 1.77
N ASN A 63 -15.32 3.46 0.94
CA ASN A 63 -16.33 4.47 1.21
C ASN A 63 -17.72 3.94 0.84
N SER A 64 -18.74 4.80 0.82
CA SER A 64 -20.12 4.41 0.53
C SER A 64 -20.35 3.83 -0.88
N GLY A 65 -19.44 4.07 -1.83
CA GLY A 65 -19.59 3.65 -3.24
C GLY A 65 -18.69 2.49 -3.65
N PHE A 66 -17.64 2.23 -2.91
CA PHE A 66 -16.63 1.23 -3.28
C PHE A 66 -15.93 0.65 -2.05
N SER A 67 -15.75 -0.66 -2.04
CA SER A 67 -14.99 -1.34 -1.00
C SER A 67 -14.13 -2.48 -1.55
N TYR A 68 -12.99 -2.69 -0.93
CA TYR A 68 -12.06 -3.77 -1.26
C TYR A 68 -11.31 -4.23 0.00
N SER A 69 -10.71 -5.40 -0.10
CA SER A 69 -9.91 -5.97 0.98
C SER A 69 -8.43 -5.66 0.76
N ASN A 70 -7.73 -5.23 1.81
CA ASN A 70 -6.30 -4.96 1.73
C ASN A 70 -5.58 -5.48 2.97
N THR A 71 -4.30 -5.84 2.82
CA THR A 71 -3.44 -6.21 3.95
C THR A 71 -3.27 -5.02 4.89
N ARG A 72 -3.74 -5.18 6.12
CA ARG A 72 -3.74 -4.09 7.11
C ARG A 72 -3.19 -4.48 8.47
N ILE A 73 -3.10 -5.78 8.78
CA ILE A 73 -2.43 -6.24 10.00
C ILE A 73 -1.40 -7.28 9.63
N VAL A 74 -0.19 -7.10 10.16
CA VAL A 74 0.94 -8.02 9.94
C VAL A 74 1.63 -8.30 11.26
N ARG A 75 2.07 -9.55 11.44
CA ARG A 75 2.85 -9.95 12.60
C ARG A 75 4.30 -9.48 12.45
N THR A 76 4.92 -9.05 13.53
CA THR A 76 6.24 -8.40 13.51
C THR A 76 7.42 -9.35 13.36
N ASP A 77 7.22 -10.64 13.60
CA ASP A 77 8.25 -11.68 13.47
C ASP A 77 8.43 -12.23 12.06
N ILE A 78 7.61 -11.79 11.10
CA ILE A 78 7.75 -12.16 9.68
C ILE A 78 8.37 -11.03 8.86
N PRO A 79 9.07 -11.35 7.77
CA PRO A 79 9.56 -10.31 6.86
C PRO A 79 8.39 -9.71 6.06
N VAL A 80 8.18 -8.41 6.26
CA VAL A 80 7.20 -7.61 5.52
C VAL A 80 7.92 -6.43 4.88
N THR A 81 7.69 -6.21 3.60
CA THR A 81 8.27 -5.11 2.85
C THR A 81 7.20 -4.40 2.03
N CYS A 82 7.16 -3.10 2.09
CA CYS A 82 6.35 -2.28 1.19
C CYS A 82 7.11 -2.12 -0.13
N VAL A 83 6.52 -2.54 -1.25
CA VAL A 83 7.14 -2.56 -2.57
C VAL A 83 6.46 -1.55 -3.49
N GLY A 84 7.26 -0.76 -4.21
CA GLY A 84 6.84 0.28 -5.14
C GLY A 84 6.97 1.68 -4.55
N SER A 85 7.36 2.63 -5.37
CA SER A 85 7.51 4.04 -4.98
C SER A 85 6.15 4.75 -4.83
N THR A 86 5.15 4.28 -5.60
CA THR A 86 3.73 4.61 -5.53
C THR A 86 2.90 3.40 -5.96
N HIS A 87 1.59 3.38 -5.71
CA HIS A 87 0.73 2.21 -5.91
C HIS A 87 1.32 0.95 -5.24
N GLU A 88 1.89 1.16 -4.07
CA GLU A 88 2.64 0.18 -3.30
C GLU A 88 1.75 -0.93 -2.74
N TYR A 89 2.38 -2.06 -2.47
CA TYR A 89 1.76 -3.20 -1.79
C TYR A 89 2.70 -3.80 -0.77
N TYR A 90 2.15 -4.54 0.19
CA TYR A 90 2.97 -5.26 1.17
C TYR A 90 3.30 -6.66 0.66
N SER A 91 4.58 -6.90 0.40
CA SER A 91 5.13 -8.22 0.12
C SER A 91 5.44 -8.94 1.43
N ILE A 92 4.88 -10.13 1.56
CA ILE A 92 5.09 -11.00 2.72
C ILE A 92 6.17 -12.02 2.33
N GLY A 93 7.33 -11.95 2.96
CA GLY A 93 8.48 -12.83 2.69
C GLY A 93 8.34 -14.24 3.27
N ASP A 94 7.14 -14.61 3.71
CA ASP A 94 6.80 -15.94 4.21
C ASP A 94 5.69 -16.55 3.34
N SER A 95 6.05 -17.46 2.47
CA SER A 95 5.12 -18.13 1.56
C SER A 95 4.12 -19.06 2.27
N SER A 96 4.35 -19.38 3.55
CA SER A 96 3.42 -20.14 4.39
C SER A 96 2.38 -19.27 5.09
N ALA A 97 2.51 -17.94 5.00
CA ALA A 97 1.58 -17.02 5.63
C ALA A 97 0.25 -17.01 4.89
N GLY A 98 -0.74 -17.70 5.42
CA GLY A 98 -2.13 -17.52 5.01
C GLY A 98 -2.62 -16.10 5.32
N THR A 99 -3.67 -15.67 4.65
CA THR A 99 -4.30 -14.38 4.87
C THR A 99 -5.73 -14.56 5.36
N ILE A 100 -6.06 -13.95 6.50
CA ILE A 100 -7.40 -13.99 7.10
C ILE A 100 -8.06 -12.62 6.98
N ASN A 101 -9.31 -12.57 6.52
CA ASN A 101 -10.08 -11.33 6.50
C ASN A 101 -10.83 -11.13 7.80
N ILE A 102 -10.57 -10.02 8.50
CA ILE A 102 -11.25 -9.66 9.75
C ILE A 102 -12.55 -8.91 9.43
N LYS A 103 -13.69 -9.53 9.82
CA LYS A 103 -15.03 -8.96 9.59
C LYS A 103 -15.46 -7.93 10.64
N ASP A 104 -14.77 -7.90 11.77
CA ASP A 104 -15.10 -7.00 12.89
C ASP A 104 -14.36 -5.67 12.85
N LEU A 105 -13.48 -5.51 11.85
CA LEU A 105 -12.81 -4.27 11.54
C LEU A 105 -13.21 -3.77 10.16
N TRP A 106 -13.31 -2.45 10.04
CA TRP A 106 -13.53 -1.75 8.78
C TRP A 106 -12.66 -0.49 8.75
N ILE A 107 -12.11 -0.16 7.60
CA ILE A 107 -11.39 1.09 7.40
C ILE A 107 -12.21 1.99 6.48
N GLU A 108 -12.64 3.12 7.01
CA GLU A 108 -13.29 4.19 6.27
C GLU A 108 -12.21 5.08 5.64
N ASP A 109 -12.19 5.13 4.32
CA ASP A 109 -11.32 6.01 3.53
C ASP A 109 -11.99 7.38 3.42
N ILE A 110 -11.53 8.34 4.24
CA ILE A 110 -12.03 9.72 4.26
C ILE A 110 -11.56 10.45 3.00
N GLY A 111 -10.35 10.12 2.56
CA GLY A 111 -9.79 10.61 1.32
C GLY A 111 -9.57 12.13 1.28
N ASP A 112 -9.37 12.79 2.43
CA ASP A 112 -9.07 14.22 2.55
C ASP A 112 -7.56 14.53 2.62
N GLY A 113 -6.73 13.49 2.47
CA GLY A 113 -5.27 13.61 2.46
C GLY A 113 -4.76 14.60 1.40
N GLY A 114 -3.84 15.47 1.80
CA GLY A 114 -3.34 16.60 1.00
C GLY A 114 -2.53 16.26 -0.26
N CYS A 115 -2.41 14.98 -0.60
CA CYS A 115 -1.59 14.52 -1.75
C CYS A 115 -2.32 14.54 -3.11
N LYS A 116 -3.51 15.14 -3.22
CA LYS A 116 -4.37 14.98 -4.40
C LYS A 116 -4.10 15.94 -5.55
N SER A 117 -3.63 17.16 -5.28
CA SER A 117 -3.59 18.25 -6.26
C SER A 117 -2.58 18.04 -7.40
N ASP A 118 -1.57 17.19 -7.22
CA ASP A 118 -0.54 16.92 -8.25
C ASP A 118 -0.17 15.43 -8.32
N LYS A 119 -1.13 14.59 -7.97
CA LYS A 119 -0.92 13.16 -7.82
C LYS A 119 -0.30 12.52 -9.05
N PHE A 120 -0.90 12.75 -10.21
CA PHE A 120 -0.49 12.04 -11.43
C PHE A 120 0.92 12.44 -11.91
N HIS A 121 1.30 13.72 -11.79
CA HIS A 121 2.65 14.15 -12.14
C HIS A 121 3.71 13.59 -11.19
N ARG A 122 3.41 13.58 -9.90
CA ARG A 122 4.28 12.94 -8.89
C ARG A 122 4.41 11.44 -9.14
N ASP A 123 3.29 10.75 -9.40
CA ASP A 123 3.29 9.31 -9.67
C ASP A 123 4.08 9.00 -10.95
N ILE A 124 3.96 9.82 -12.00
CA ILE A 124 4.81 9.72 -13.21
C ILE A 124 6.29 9.82 -12.85
N ALA A 125 6.68 10.82 -12.05
CA ALA A 125 8.09 11.01 -11.69
C ALA A 125 8.66 9.78 -10.96
N PHE A 126 7.94 9.23 -9.99
CA PHE A 126 8.35 8.02 -9.28
C PHE A 126 8.41 6.79 -10.18
N LEU A 127 7.37 6.56 -10.98
CA LEU A 127 7.27 5.38 -11.83
C LEU A 127 8.26 5.39 -13.00
N VAL A 128 8.60 6.57 -13.53
CA VAL A 128 9.68 6.70 -14.52
C VAL A 128 11.01 6.24 -13.93
N GLU A 129 11.29 6.61 -12.69
CA GLU A 129 12.51 6.17 -12.01
C GLU A 129 12.48 4.67 -11.68
N ASP A 130 11.33 4.12 -11.26
CA ASP A 130 11.18 2.68 -11.04
C ASP A 130 11.41 1.88 -12.32
N VAL A 131 10.83 2.31 -13.45
CA VAL A 131 11.04 1.70 -14.78
C VAL A 131 12.49 1.86 -15.25
N ARG A 132 13.15 2.99 -14.94
CA ARG A 132 14.55 3.18 -15.26
C ARG A 132 15.47 2.21 -14.51
N LYS A 133 15.17 1.95 -13.23
CA LYS A 133 15.90 0.99 -12.38
C LYS A 133 15.66 -0.45 -12.80
N ASP A 134 14.42 -0.78 -13.10
CA ASP A 134 13.99 -2.11 -13.55
C ASP A 134 12.99 -2.00 -14.71
N PRO A 135 13.47 -2.03 -15.97
CA PRO A 135 12.61 -1.98 -17.16
C PRO A 135 11.64 -3.16 -17.27
N LYS A 136 11.90 -4.26 -16.56
CA LYS A 136 11.05 -5.46 -16.54
C LYS A 136 10.01 -5.45 -15.42
N ASN A 137 9.96 -4.40 -14.62
CA ASN A 137 8.93 -4.22 -13.60
C ASN A 137 7.56 -4.01 -14.26
N ALA A 138 6.81 -5.09 -14.44
CA ALA A 138 5.51 -5.09 -15.12
C ALA A 138 4.49 -4.19 -14.40
N ARG A 139 4.54 -4.14 -13.05
CA ARG A 139 3.68 -3.30 -12.24
C ARG A 139 3.97 -1.82 -12.47
N ALA A 140 5.24 -1.41 -12.41
CA ALA A 140 5.63 -0.03 -12.69
C ALA A 140 5.26 0.40 -14.12
N GLN A 141 5.43 -0.48 -15.13
CA GLN A 141 4.98 -0.20 -16.50
C GLN A 141 3.48 0.06 -16.58
N PHE A 142 2.67 -0.75 -15.88
CA PHE A 142 1.21 -0.61 -15.86
C PHE A 142 0.76 0.71 -15.22
N TYR A 143 1.25 1.02 -14.03
CA TYR A 143 0.83 2.25 -13.34
C TYR A 143 1.38 3.51 -13.99
N LEU A 144 2.56 3.45 -14.62
CA LEU A 144 3.08 4.54 -15.44
C LEU A 144 2.19 4.80 -16.66
N ALA A 145 1.73 3.74 -17.32
CA ALA A 145 0.76 3.85 -18.40
C ALA A 145 -0.55 4.50 -17.94
N ASN A 146 -1.08 4.07 -16.79
CA ASN A 146 -2.28 4.67 -16.19
C ASN A 146 -2.08 6.17 -15.91
N SER A 147 -0.97 6.56 -15.28
CA SER A 147 -0.66 7.95 -14.95
C SER A 147 -0.49 8.82 -16.21
N TYR A 148 0.12 8.29 -17.28
CA TYR A 148 0.18 8.97 -18.57
C TYR A 148 -1.20 9.11 -19.21
N ARG A 149 -2.07 8.09 -19.13
CA ARG A 149 -3.46 8.15 -19.59
C ARG A 149 -4.23 9.25 -18.85
N ASP A 150 -4.10 9.29 -17.53
CA ASP A 150 -4.85 10.22 -16.68
C ASP A 150 -4.37 11.68 -16.84
N THR A 151 -3.16 11.86 -17.35
CA THR A 151 -2.62 13.17 -17.80
C THR A 151 -2.73 13.41 -19.31
N GLN A 152 -3.52 12.59 -20.03
CA GLN A 152 -3.79 12.72 -21.48
C GLN A 152 -2.54 12.59 -22.37
N GLN A 153 -1.49 11.96 -21.89
CA GLN A 153 -0.27 11.68 -22.66
C GLN A 153 -0.40 10.32 -23.38
N TRP A 154 -1.34 10.24 -24.33
CA TRP A 154 -1.84 8.99 -24.92
C TRP A 154 -0.76 8.13 -25.56
N GLU A 155 0.16 8.72 -26.32
CA GLU A 155 1.24 7.97 -26.98
C GLU A 155 2.17 7.27 -25.97
N LYS A 156 2.52 7.98 -24.89
CA LYS A 156 3.33 7.39 -23.83
C LYS A 156 2.56 6.29 -23.10
N ALA A 157 1.28 6.50 -22.83
CA ALA A 157 0.42 5.50 -22.21
C ALA A 157 0.39 4.20 -23.04
N ILE A 158 0.14 4.30 -24.35
CA ILE A 158 0.12 3.16 -25.27
C ILE A 158 1.48 2.43 -25.27
N ASN A 159 2.59 3.15 -25.32
CA ASN A 159 3.92 2.55 -25.29
C ASN A 159 4.16 1.71 -24.02
N HIS A 160 3.81 2.25 -22.85
CA HIS A 160 3.98 1.53 -21.58
C HIS A 160 2.99 0.38 -21.40
N TYR A 161 1.74 0.48 -21.89
CA TYR A 161 0.81 -0.64 -21.94
C TYR A 161 1.34 -1.78 -22.83
N ASN A 162 1.91 -1.48 -24.01
CA ASN A 162 2.50 -2.49 -24.86
C ASN A 162 3.66 -3.20 -24.18
N LYS A 163 4.57 -2.46 -23.56
CA LYS A 163 5.65 -3.06 -22.75
C LYS A 163 5.12 -3.95 -21.64
N ARG A 164 4.05 -3.51 -20.95
CA ARG A 164 3.41 -4.32 -19.93
C ARG A 164 2.86 -5.64 -20.49
N ILE A 165 2.23 -5.61 -21.68
CA ILE A 165 1.72 -6.81 -22.36
C ILE A 165 2.86 -7.75 -22.72
N GLU A 166 3.96 -7.23 -23.27
CA GLU A 166 5.14 -8.02 -23.64
C GLU A 166 5.78 -8.74 -22.45
N LEU A 167 5.76 -8.12 -21.26
CA LEU A 167 6.30 -8.70 -20.03
C LEU A 167 5.46 -9.86 -19.49
N GLY A 168 4.18 -9.94 -19.85
CA GLY A 168 3.27 -10.94 -19.34
C GLY A 168 3.00 -10.81 -17.83
N GLY A 169 2.46 -11.86 -17.22
CA GLY A 169 2.09 -11.86 -15.80
C GLY A 169 0.74 -11.24 -15.55
N TRP A 170 0.36 -11.21 -14.27
CA TRP A 170 -0.93 -10.66 -13.82
C TRP A 170 -0.76 -9.25 -13.26
N GLU A 171 -1.62 -8.39 -13.71
CA GLU A 171 -2.13 -7.13 -13.11
C GLU A 171 -3.21 -6.56 -14.03
#